data_491e1bc27aa6b8f2e8374b64e6e8bc41
#
_entry.id   491e1bc27aa6b8f2e8374b64e6e8bc41
#
_cell.length_a   1.000
_cell.length_b   1.000
_cell.length_c   1.000
_cell.angle_alpha   90.00
_cell.angle_beta   90.00
_cell.angle_gamma   90.00
#
_symmetry.space_group_name_H-M   'P 1'
#
loop_
_entity.id
_entity.type
_entity.pdbx_description
1 polymer ?
#
loop_
_entity_poly.entity_id
_entity_poly.type
_entity_poly.pdbx_seq_one_letter_code
_entity_poly.pdbx_strand_id
1 'polypeptide(L)'
;MNLKKIYLLRHGQTDYNLQGVVQGSGIDAPINDTGKAQADEFFKAYGHISFDQLYHSALIRTQQSIQGFIDLGIPVTSLSELNEISWGEYEGTPMTPEEGEYYRMMLQQWQEGNLDYAIAGGESPNSVAERLHRAIQMILNGSGETILVCMHGRAMRIFLSLICNTPLKEMDQYEHGNLCLYLLHQQEEGGFTLLKENDQTHLKDLKQI
;
A
#
# COMPACT_ATOMS: atom_id res chain seq x y z
N MET A 1 8.70 -22.40 -13.26
CA MET A 1 8.32 -21.63 -12.05
C MET A 1 6.85 -21.32 -12.19
N ASN A 2 6.08 -21.46 -11.11
CA ASN A 2 4.67 -21.09 -11.14
C ASN A 2 4.54 -19.56 -11.10
N LEU A 3 3.71 -19.00 -11.98
CA LEU A 3 3.53 -17.55 -12.11
C LEU A 3 2.73 -17.01 -10.93
N LYS A 4 3.18 -15.88 -10.38
CA LYS A 4 2.53 -15.25 -9.23
C LYS A 4 1.39 -14.35 -9.64
N LYS A 5 0.33 -14.36 -8.82
CA LYS A 5 -0.80 -13.46 -8.89
C LYS A 5 -0.91 -12.71 -7.57
N ILE A 6 -0.70 -11.40 -7.60
CA ILE A 6 -0.63 -10.56 -6.41
C ILE A 6 -1.85 -9.64 -6.35
N TYR A 7 -2.63 -9.77 -5.29
CA TYR A 7 -3.70 -8.86 -4.91
C TYR A 7 -3.10 -7.85 -3.92
N LEU A 8 -2.83 -6.64 -4.39
CA LEU A 8 -2.20 -5.58 -3.61
C LEU A 8 -3.26 -4.58 -3.16
N LEU A 9 -3.36 -4.36 -1.84
CA LEU A 9 -4.33 -3.49 -1.21
C LEU A 9 -3.66 -2.34 -0.47
N ARG A 10 -4.31 -1.16 -0.49
CA ARG A 10 -4.13 -0.16 0.55
C ARG A 10 -5.03 -0.49 1.75
N HIS A 11 -4.56 -0.25 2.97
CA HIS A 11 -5.37 -0.40 4.19
C HIS A 11 -6.68 0.40 4.16
N GLY A 12 -7.66 0.00 4.97
CA GLY A 12 -8.93 0.68 5.18
C GLY A 12 -8.78 2.07 5.78
N GLN A 13 -9.83 2.88 5.74
CA GLN A 13 -9.82 4.24 6.27
C GLN A 13 -9.47 4.24 7.76
N THR A 14 -8.62 5.21 8.16
CA THR A 14 -8.33 5.57 9.55
C THR A 14 -8.91 6.95 9.86
N ASP A 15 -8.98 7.34 11.13
CA ASP A 15 -9.40 8.70 11.51
C ASP A 15 -8.43 9.76 10.97
N TYR A 16 -7.14 9.45 10.86
CA TYR A 16 -6.15 10.33 10.22
C TYR A 16 -6.47 10.58 8.74
N ASN A 17 -6.88 9.51 8.00
CA ASN A 17 -7.30 9.68 6.62
C ASN A 17 -8.56 10.56 6.50
N LEU A 18 -9.55 10.34 7.39
CA LEU A 18 -10.79 11.12 7.43
C LEU A 18 -10.53 12.60 7.71
N GLN A 19 -9.58 12.90 8.59
CA GLN A 19 -9.22 14.26 8.99
C GLN A 19 -8.20 14.93 8.05
N GLY A 20 -7.68 14.21 7.04
CA GLY A 20 -6.64 14.72 6.15
C GLY A 20 -5.28 14.96 6.85
N VAL A 21 -5.03 14.25 7.94
CA VAL A 21 -3.77 14.33 8.69
C VAL A 21 -2.76 13.33 8.15
N VAL A 22 -1.51 13.76 8.03
CA VAL A 22 -0.41 12.93 7.53
C VAL A 22 -0.13 11.77 8.49
N GLN A 23 -0.18 10.56 7.96
CA GLN A 23 0.02 9.32 8.70
C GLN A 23 1.09 8.47 8.02
N GLY A 24 2.31 8.56 8.50
CA GLY A 24 3.44 7.76 8.03
C GLY A 24 3.66 6.48 8.84
N SER A 25 4.90 6.01 8.82
CA SER A 25 5.32 4.80 9.55
C SER A 25 5.46 5.01 11.05
N GLY A 26 5.61 6.25 11.52
CA GLY A 26 5.70 6.58 12.95
C GLY A 26 4.35 6.53 13.68
N ILE A 27 3.22 6.44 12.95
CA ILE A 27 1.88 6.41 13.54
C ILE A 27 1.24 5.04 13.31
N ASP A 28 1.04 4.29 14.38
CA ASP A 28 0.35 2.99 14.36
C ASP A 28 -1.09 3.13 14.84
N ALA A 29 -1.95 3.78 14.01
CA ALA A 29 -3.36 3.96 14.29
C ALA A 29 -4.21 2.86 13.62
N PRO A 30 -5.32 2.44 14.27
CA PRO A 30 -6.25 1.45 13.71
C PRO A 30 -7.10 2.02 12.58
N ILE A 31 -7.74 1.14 11.80
CA ILE A 31 -8.82 1.53 10.90
C ILE A 31 -10.05 1.95 11.71
N ASN A 32 -10.80 2.94 11.19
CA ASN A 32 -12.06 3.39 11.80
C ASN A 32 -13.25 2.51 11.34
N ASP A 33 -14.47 2.86 11.74
CA ASP A 33 -15.65 2.05 11.40
C ASP A 33 -15.93 2.00 9.90
N THR A 34 -15.64 3.07 9.15
CA THR A 34 -15.67 3.05 7.69
C THR A 34 -14.63 2.08 7.13
N GLY A 35 -13.40 2.11 7.66
CA GLY A 35 -12.34 1.20 7.27
C GLY A 35 -12.67 -0.27 7.54
N LYS A 36 -13.36 -0.57 8.65
CA LYS A 36 -13.87 -1.92 8.96
C LYS A 36 -14.93 -2.36 7.94
N ALA A 37 -15.91 -1.49 7.66
CA ALA A 37 -16.91 -1.78 6.64
C ALA A 37 -16.28 -2.00 5.24
N GLN A 38 -15.26 -1.22 4.87
CA GLN A 38 -14.50 -1.44 3.64
C GLN A 38 -13.80 -2.81 3.62
N ALA A 39 -13.18 -3.23 4.74
CA ALA A 39 -12.54 -4.53 4.88
C ALA A 39 -13.56 -5.68 4.75
N ASP A 40 -14.74 -5.54 5.33
CA ASP A 40 -15.84 -6.51 5.24
C ASP A 40 -16.31 -6.66 3.79
N GLU A 41 -16.51 -5.56 3.05
CA GLU A 41 -16.93 -5.62 1.65
C GLU A 41 -15.83 -6.24 0.76
N PHE A 42 -14.56 -5.96 1.03
CA PHE A 42 -13.47 -6.63 0.34
C PHE A 42 -13.48 -8.14 0.64
N PHE A 43 -13.66 -8.54 1.90
CA PHE A 43 -13.74 -9.95 2.27
C PHE A 43 -14.94 -10.65 1.62
N LYS A 44 -16.12 -10.03 1.59
CA LYS A 44 -17.30 -10.56 0.87
C LYS A 44 -17.02 -10.80 -0.61
N ALA A 45 -16.35 -9.85 -1.26
CA ALA A 45 -16.06 -9.92 -2.68
C ALA A 45 -14.97 -10.95 -3.04
N TYR A 46 -13.96 -11.12 -2.19
CA TYR A 46 -12.75 -11.89 -2.51
C TYR A 46 -12.47 -13.06 -1.55
N GLY A 47 -13.27 -13.26 -0.50
CA GLY A 47 -13.09 -14.35 0.47
C GLY A 47 -13.25 -15.76 -0.11
N HIS A 48 -13.82 -15.89 -1.32
CA HIS A 48 -13.87 -17.15 -2.07
C HIS A 48 -12.57 -17.51 -2.79
N ILE A 49 -11.60 -16.60 -2.84
CA ILE A 49 -10.31 -16.84 -3.47
C ILE A 49 -9.41 -17.64 -2.52
N SER A 50 -8.85 -18.72 -3.00
CA SER A 50 -7.86 -19.52 -2.26
C SER A 50 -6.51 -18.81 -2.32
N PHE A 51 -6.23 -17.95 -1.33
CA PHE A 51 -4.90 -17.38 -1.17
C PHE A 51 -3.95 -18.38 -0.53
N ASP A 52 -2.73 -18.48 -1.05
CA ASP A 52 -1.68 -19.34 -0.50
C ASP A 52 -0.92 -18.65 0.62
N GLN A 53 -0.82 -17.32 0.56
CA GLN A 53 -0.02 -16.52 1.50
C GLN A 53 -0.57 -15.10 1.60
N LEU A 54 -0.57 -14.58 2.82
CA LEU A 54 -0.87 -13.18 3.13
C LEU A 54 0.40 -12.46 3.57
N TYR A 55 0.56 -11.22 3.13
CA TYR A 55 1.57 -10.30 3.63
C TYR A 55 0.91 -8.99 4.05
N HIS A 56 1.39 -8.40 5.13
CA HIS A 56 0.98 -7.06 5.55
C HIS A 56 2.16 -6.31 6.17
N SER A 57 2.07 -4.99 6.26
CA SER A 57 3.08 -4.20 6.96
C SER A 57 3.05 -4.47 8.47
N ALA A 58 4.02 -3.98 9.23
CA ALA A 58 4.03 -4.08 10.67
C ALA A 58 2.97 -3.18 11.38
N LEU A 59 2.25 -2.32 10.63
CA LEU A 59 1.31 -1.37 11.19
C LEU A 59 -0.10 -1.98 11.28
N ILE A 60 -0.75 -1.81 12.43
CA ILE A 60 -2.02 -2.46 12.79
C ILE A 60 -3.13 -2.30 11.74
N ARG A 61 -3.23 -1.13 11.10
CA ARG A 61 -4.26 -0.84 10.09
C ARG A 61 -4.23 -1.79 8.89
N THR A 62 -3.05 -2.31 8.52
CA THR A 62 -2.93 -3.28 7.40
C THR A 62 -3.39 -4.68 7.81
N GLN A 63 -3.01 -5.13 9.01
CA GLN A 63 -3.48 -6.38 9.57
C GLN A 63 -5.02 -6.39 9.70
N GLN A 64 -5.59 -5.34 10.30
CA GLN A 64 -7.04 -5.20 10.48
C GLN A 64 -7.79 -5.21 9.15
N SER A 65 -7.21 -4.64 8.10
CA SER A 65 -7.83 -4.59 6.76
C SER A 65 -7.98 -5.96 6.08
N ILE A 66 -7.20 -6.95 6.50
CA ILE A 66 -7.24 -8.31 5.96
C ILE A 66 -7.59 -9.36 7.04
N GLN A 67 -8.11 -8.93 8.18
CA GLN A 67 -8.38 -9.81 9.32
C GLN A 67 -9.26 -11.00 8.94
N GLY A 68 -10.31 -10.81 8.13
CA GLY A 68 -11.19 -11.89 7.69
C GLY A 68 -10.45 -13.03 6.96
N PHE A 69 -9.38 -12.71 6.21
CA PHE A 69 -8.55 -13.73 5.56
C PHE A 69 -7.59 -14.42 6.55
N ILE A 70 -7.09 -13.67 7.55
CA ILE A 70 -6.26 -14.24 8.63
C ILE A 70 -7.08 -15.24 9.43
N ASP A 71 -8.34 -14.94 9.73
CA ASP A 71 -9.26 -15.80 10.49
C ASP A 71 -9.60 -17.11 9.76
N LEU A 72 -9.42 -17.17 8.43
CA LEU A 72 -9.50 -18.42 7.66
C LEU A 72 -8.30 -19.36 7.88
N GLY A 73 -7.28 -18.92 8.64
CA GLY A 73 -6.06 -19.70 8.90
C GLY A 73 -5.07 -19.72 7.73
N ILE A 74 -5.18 -18.80 6.79
CA ILE A 74 -4.21 -18.65 5.69
C ILE A 74 -2.87 -18.20 6.26
N PRO A 75 -1.73 -18.79 5.85
CA PRO A 75 -0.41 -18.36 6.30
C PRO A 75 -0.20 -16.86 6.13
N VAL A 76 0.24 -16.17 7.18
CA VAL A 76 0.42 -14.72 7.19
C VAL A 76 1.82 -14.33 7.65
N THR A 77 2.40 -13.34 7.00
CA THR A 77 3.72 -12.78 7.36
C THR A 77 3.63 -11.26 7.44
N SER A 78 4.05 -10.72 8.58
CA SER A 78 4.23 -9.27 8.77
C SER A 78 5.62 -8.86 8.32
N LEU A 79 5.71 -7.84 7.44
CA LEU A 79 6.97 -7.30 6.93
C LEU A 79 7.04 -5.80 7.20
N SER A 80 7.98 -5.37 8.04
CA SER A 80 8.23 -3.94 8.29
C SER A 80 8.68 -3.18 7.03
N GLU A 81 9.27 -3.88 6.08
CA GLU A 81 9.63 -3.38 4.76
C GLU A 81 8.43 -2.84 3.97
N LEU A 82 7.21 -3.32 4.28
CA LEU A 82 5.95 -2.86 3.67
C LEU A 82 5.34 -1.64 4.38
N ASN A 83 5.94 -1.11 5.45
CA ASN A 83 5.44 0.05 6.17
C ASN A 83 5.27 1.27 5.23
N GLU A 84 4.41 2.21 5.64
CA GLU A 84 4.30 3.49 4.95
C GLU A 84 5.63 4.25 5.01
N ILE A 85 5.85 5.16 4.08
CA ILE A 85 6.95 6.11 4.17
C ILE A 85 6.88 6.89 5.48
N SER A 86 8.03 7.12 6.11
CA SER A 86 8.08 8.08 7.22
C SER A 86 8.03 9.49 6.67
N TRP A 87 7.07 10.28 7.16
CA TRP A 87 6.94 11.69 6.86
C TRP A 87 7.63 12.60 7.90
N GLY A 88 8.46 11.99 8.79
CA GLY A 88 9.23 12.73 9.77
C GLY A 88 8.37 13.64 10.64
N GLU A 89 8.79 14.90 10.73
CA GLU A 89 8.12 15.88 11.58
C GLU A 89 6.70 16.29 11.14
N TYR A 90 6.24 15.86 9.95
CA TYR A 90 4.89 16.16 9.48
C TYR A 90 3.84 15.12 9.92
N GLU A 91 4.25 14.08 10.64
CA GLU A 91 3.33 13.05 11.07
C GLU A 91 2.45 13.48 12.25
N GLY A 92 1.16 13.20 12.17
CA GLY A 92 0.22 13.28 13.29
C GLY A 92 -0.41 14.65 13.52
N THR A 93 -0.05 15.65 12.74
CA THR A 93 -0.63 17.00 12.84
C THR A 93 -1.25 17.41 11.51
N PRO A 94 -2.32 18.23 11.52
CA PRO A 94 -2.81 18.87 10.31
C PRO A 94 -1.72 19.76 9.70
N MET A 95 -1.52 19.66 8.39
CA MET A 95 -0.56 20.53 7.70
C MET A 95 -0.97 21.99 7.78
N THR A 96 -0.02 22.86 8.15
CA THR A 96 -0.16 24.31 7.94
C THR A 96 -0.10 24.63 6.44
N PRO A 97 -0.52 25.84 6.01
CA PRO A 97 -0.37 26.27 4.62
C PRO A 97 1.08 26.19 4.12
N GLU A 98 2.05 26.59 4.95
CA GLU A 98 3.49 26.58 4.64
C GLU A 98 3.99 25.13 4.46
N GLU A 99 3.62 24.21 5.35
CA GLU A 99 3.94 22.78 5.23
C GLU A 99 3.31 22.17 3.97
N GLY A 100 2.10 22.57 3.64
CA GLY A 100 1.43 22.17 2.40
C GLY A 100 2.15 22.66 1.14
N GLU A 101 2.74 23.87 1.15
CA GLU A 101 3.58 24.38 0.06
C GLU A 101 4.89 23.58 -0.02
N TYR A 102 5.55 23.35 1.10
CA TYR A 102 6.76 22.53 1.16
C TYR A 102 6.51 21.10 0.65
N TYR A 103 5.39 20.49 1.05
CA TYR A 103 5.01 19.16 0.58
C TYR A 103 4.82 19.13 -0.95
N ARG A 104 4.15 20.13 -1.53
CA ARG A 104 4.01 20.24 -3.00
C ARG A 104 5.35 20.41 -3.70
N MET A 105 6.24 21.25 -3.17
CA MET A 105 7.59 21.43 -3.69
C MET A 105 8.39 20.12 -3.63
N MET A 106 8.29 19.37 -2.53
CA MET A 106 8.95 18.06 -2.39
C MET A 106 8.43 17.06 -3.44
N LEU A 107 7.12 16.99 -3.67
CA LEU A 107 6.57 16.12 -4.73
C LEU A 107 7.11 16.52 -6.11
N GLN A 108 7.25 17.80 -6.38
CA GLN A 108 7.86 18.29 -7.62
C GLN A 108 9.32 17.84 -7.74
N GLN A 109 10.12 17.92 -6.66
CA GLN A 109 11.49 17.39 -6.64
C GLN A 109 11.54 15.91 -7.03
N TRP A 110 10.60 15.09 -6.52
CA TRP A 110 10.54 13.68 -6.88
C TRP A 110 10.19 13.46 -8.35
N GLN A 111 9.26 14.25 -8.91
CA GLN A 111 8.88 14.20 -10.33
C GLN A 111 10.02 14.66 -11.25
N GLU A 112 10.85 15.58 -10.80
CA GLU A 112 12.05 16.04 -11.49
C GLU A 112 13.23 15.05 -11.38
N GLY A 113 13.09 14.00 -10.52
CA GLY A 113 14.07 12.93 -10.34
C GLY A 113 14.98 13.09 -9.14
N ASN A 114 14.78 14.10 -8.28
CA ASN A 114 15.48 14.22 -7.00
C ASN A 114 14.83 13.32 -5.95
N LEU A 115 15.06 12.00 -6.07
CA LEU A 115 14.39 10.95 -5.30
C LEU A 115 15.01 10.73 -3.91
N ASP A 116 16.08 11.43 -3.57
CA ASP A 116 16.68 11.44 -2.22
C ASP A 116 16.16 12.58 -1.36
N TYR A 117 15.35 13.48 -1.93
CA TYR A 117 14.75 14.57 -1.19
C TYR A 117 13.71 14.04 -0.20
N ALA A 118 13.79 14.45 1.07
CA ALA A 118 12.91 14.00 2.16
C ALA A 118 12.60 15.15 3.12
N ILE A 119 11.48 15.01 3.84
CA ILE A 119 11.16 15.85 5.00
C ILE A 119 12.14 15.52 6.14
N ALA A 120 12.46 16.49 6.97
CA ALA A 120 13.35 16.30 8.11
C ALA A 120 12.87 15.12 9.00
N GLY A 121 13.77 14.18 9.26
CA GLY A 121 13.47 12.96 10.01
C GLY A 121 12.63 11.92 9.26
N GLY A 122 12.28 12.17 7.99
CA GLY A 122 11.51 11.26 7.15
C GLY A 122 12.36 10.43 6.19
N GLU A 123 11.66 9.61 5.40
CA GLU A 123 12.25 8.79 4.33
C GLU A 123 12.12 9.48 2.96
N SER A 124 13.06 9.21 2.08
CA SER A 124 13.00 9.54 0.66
C SER A 124 12.41 8.39 -0.16
N PRO A 125 11.92 8.62 -1.40
CA PRO A 125 11.53 7.54 -2.31
C PRO A 125 12.60 6.47 -2.51
N ASN A 126 13.88 6.85 -2.64
CA ASN A 126 14.98 5.90 -2.79
C ASN A 126 15.15 5.03 -1.55
N SER A 127 15.11 5.60 -0.33
CA SER A 127 15.23 4.81 0.90
C SER A 127 14.06 3.83 1.09
N VAL A 128 12.83 4.25 0.73
CA VAL A 128 11.67 3.36 0.73
C VAL A 128 11.81 2.26 -0.34
N ALA A 129 12.29 2.60 -1.54
CA ALA A 129 12.52 1.65 -2.62
C ALA A 129 13.51 0.55 -2.22
N GLU A 130 14.58 0.88 -1.50
CA GLU A 130 15.56 -0.09 -1.00
C GLU A 130 14.92 -1.14 -0.07
N ARG A 131 14.08 -0.72 0.88
CA ARG A 131 13.40 -1.68 1.76
C ARG A 131 12.30 -2.46 1.04
N LEU A 132 11.56 -1.82 0.12
CA LEU A 132 10.54 -2.49 -0.68
C LEU A 132 11.14 -3.52 -1.65
N HIS A 133 12.34 -3.31 -2.17
CA HIS A 133 13.06 -4.33 -2.94
C HIS A 133 13.25 -5.62 -2.13
N ARG A 134 13.61 -5.53 -0.85
CA ARG A 134 13.73 -6.70 0.02
C ARG A 134 12.37 -7.39 0.22
N ALA A 135 11.30 -6.62 0.47
CA ALA A 135 9.95 -7.18 0.59
C ALA A 135 9.52 -7.91 -0.70
N ILE A 136 9.72 -7.29 -1.86
CA ILE A 136 9.41 -7.89 -3.17
C ILE A 136 10.16 -9.21 -3.34
N GLN A 137 11.46 -9.25 -3.02
CA GLN A 137 12.24 -10.49 -3.10
C GLN A 137 11.70 -11.59 -2.16
N MET A 138 11.32 -11.25 -0.92
CA MET A 138 10.70 -12.20 0.01
C MET A 138 9.38 -12.75 -0.54
N ILE A 139 8.52 -11.89 -1.07
CA ILE A 139 7.22 -12.26 -1.65
C ILE A 139 7.42 -13.14 -2.89
N LEU A 140 8.33 -12.79 -3.78
CA LEU A 140 8.55 -13.52 -5.03
C LEU A 140 9.27 -14.86 -4.81
N ASN A 141 10.14 -14.98 -3.81
CA ASN A 141 10.81 -16.21 -3.47
C ASN A 141 9.97 -17.17 -2.59
N GLY A 142 8.87 -16.68 -2.00
CA GLY A 142 7.92 -17.52 -1.27
C GLY A 142 7.23 -18.54 -2.17
N SER A 143 6.69 -19.64 -1.60
CA SER A 143 6.08 -20.75 -2.35
C SER A 143 4.68 -20.46 -2.89
N GLY A 144 3.97 -19.46 -2.33
CA GLY A 144 2.59 -19.13 -2.74
C GLY A 144 2.51 -18.58 -4.16
N GLU A 145 1.46 -18.94 -4.90
CA GLU A 145 1.16 -18.46 -6.25
C GLU A 145 0.14 -17.32 -6.21
N THR A 146 -0.94 -17.48 -5.43
CA THR A 146 -1.98 -16.46 -5.24
C THR A 146 -1.78 -15.77 -3.90
N ILE A 147 -1.37 -14.52 -3.94
CA ILE A 147 -0.84 -13.79 -2.79
C ILE A 147 -1.69 -12.55 -2.54
N LEU A 148 -2.02 -12.29 -1.27
CA LEU A 148 -2.63 -11.03 -0.83
C LEU A 148 -1.59 -10.21 -0.08
N VAL A 149 -1.40 -8.95 -0.47
CA VAL A 149 -0.49 -7.98 0.16
C VAL A 149 -1.28 -6.76 0.59
N CYS A 150 -1.22 -6.38 1.86
CA CYS A 150 -1.84 -5.15 2.34
C CYS A 150 -0.77 -4.17 2.84
N MET A 151 -0.80 -2.95 2.29
CA MET A 151 0.18 -1.92 2.61
C MET A 151 -0.44 -0.50 2.58
N HIS A 152 0.30 0.54 2.18
CA HIS A 152 -0.03 1.93 2.38
C HIS A 152 0.07 2.74 1.10
N GLY A 153 -0.46 3.97 1.12
CA GLY A 153 -0.62 4.78 -0.07
C GLY A 153 0.68 5.12 -0.81
N ARG A 154 1.60 5.81 -0.15
CA ARG A 154 2.86 6.24 -0.82
C ARG A 154 3.78 5.06 -1.08
N ALA A 155 3.93 4.17 -0.10
CA ALA A 155 4.74 2.97 -0.26
C ALA A 155 4.21 2.07 -1.40
N MET A 156 2.88 2.00 -1.62
CA MET A 156 2.28 1.23 -2.71
C MET A 156 2.61 1.80 -4.09
N ARG A 157 2.67 3.13 -4.26
CA ARG A 157 3.11 3.77 -5.50
C ARG A 157 4.55 3.37 -5.86
N ILE A 158 5.43 3.37 -4.85
CA ILE A 158 6.82 2.95 -5.00
C ILE A 158 6.89 1.44 -5.30
N PHE A 159 6.15 0.61 -4.57
CA PHE A 159 6.08 -0.83 -4.81
C PHE A 159 5.63 -1.14 -6.25
N LEU A 160 4.57 -0.49 -6.73
CA LEU A 160 4.07 -0.64 -8.09
C LEU A 160 5.11 -0.21 -9.13
N SER A 161 5.80 0.91 -8.91
CA SER A 161 6.89 1.35 -9.79
C SER A 161 7.98 0.31 -9.90
N LEU A 162 8.40 -0.28 -8.79
CA LEU A 162 9.45 -1.30 -8.77
C LEU A 162 9.03 -2.60 -9.48
N ILE A 163 7.84 -3.10 -9.18
CA ILE A 163 7.40 -4.41 -9.69
C ILE A 163 6.97 -4.35 -11.15
N CYS A 164 6.44 -3.20 -11.61
CA CYS A 164 6.06 -2.95 -13.01
C CYS A 164 7.19 -2.33 -13.84
N ASN A 165 8.38 -2.12 -13.26
CA ASN A 165 9.54 -1.52 -13.91
C ASN A 165 9.25 -0.13 -14.49
N THR A 166 8.48 0.68 -13.76
CA THR A 166 8.20 2.09 -14.09
C THR A 166 9.21 2.99 -13.41
N PRO A 167 9.70 4.07 -14.06
CA PRO A 167 10.58 5.03 -13.42
C PRO A 167 10.00 5.57 -12.11
N LEU A 168 10.76 5.56 -11.03
CA LEU A 168 10.27 5.94 -9.70
C LEU A 168 9.74 7.39 -9.64
N LYS A 169 10.30 8.30 -10.44
CA LYS A 169 9.79 9.67 -10.59
C LYS A 169 8.36 9.76 -11.16
N GLU A 170 7.86 8.68 -11.77
CA GLU A 170 6.53 8.57 -12.35
C GLU A 170 5.54 7.83 -11.43
N MET A 171 5.94 7.53 -10.18
CA MET A 171 5.12 6.76 -9.22
C MET A 171 3.74 7.37 -8.95
N ASP A 172 3.58 8.68 -9.14
CA ASP A 172 2.31 9.37 -8.89
C ASP A 172 1.20 9.04 -9.89
N GLN A 173 1.51 8.35 -10.99
CA GLN A 173 0.50 7.79 -11.89
C GLN A 173 -0.38 6.71 -11.21
N TYR A 174 0.13 6.04 -10.18
CA TYR A 174 -0.61 5.03 -9.45
C TYR A 174 -1.49 5.69 -8.39
N GLU A 175 -2.75 5.92 -8.69
CA GLU A 175 -3.73 6.42 -7.74
C GLU A 175 -4.08 5.35 -6.69
N HIS A 176 -4.57 5.77 -5.52
CA HIS A 176 -4.97 4.85 -4.47
C HIS A 176 -6.07 5.41 -3.56
N GLY A 177 -7.19 4.73 -3.49
CA GLY A 177 -8.20 4.91 -2.43
C GLY A 177 -7.96 3.95 -1.26
N ASN A 178 -8.64 4.15 -0.12
CA ASN A 178 -8.65 3.12 0.93
C ASN A 178 -9.32 1.84 0.41
N LEU A 179 -8.77 0.69 0.75
CA LEU A 179 -9.16 -0.64 0.24
C LEU A 179 -9.25 -0.73 -1.30
N CYS A 180 -8.50 0.07 -2.04
CA CYS A 180 -8.37 -0.14 -3.49
C CYS A 180 -7.55 -1.40 -3.76
N LEU A 181 -7.88 -2.08 -4.84
CA LEU A 181 -7.17 -3.26 -5.33
C LEU A 181 -6.37 -2.94 -6.58
N TYR A 182 -5.09 -3.32 -6.55
CA TYR A 182 -4.26 -3.56 -7.73
C TYR A 182 -4.09 -5.06 -7.89
N LEU A 183 -4.40 -5.59 -9.07
CA LEU A 183 -4.22 -7.00 -9.38
C LEU A 183 -3.10 -7.16 -10.38
N LEU A 184 -2.01 -7.80 -9.94
CA LEU A 184 -0.81 -8.03 -10.74
C LEU A 184 -0.70 -9.51 -11.10
N HIS A 185 -0.29 -9.77 -12.34
CA HIS A 185 -0.02 -11.12 -12.84
C HIS A 185 1.38 -11.20 -13.42
N GLN A 186 2.18 -12.12 -12.91
CA GLN A 186 3.54 -12.37 -13.39
C GLN A 186 3.49 -12.96 -14.81
N GLN A 187 4.40 -12.53 -15.68
CA GLN A 187 4.51 -13.01 -17.05
C GLN A 187 5.61 -14.07 -17.20
N GLU A 188 5.47 -14.98 -18.14
CA GLU A 188 6.47 -16.03 -18.42
C GLU A 188 7.83 -15.45 -18.81
N GLU A 189 7.82 -14.35 -19.55
CA GLU A 189 9.03 -13.64 -19.99
C GLU A 189 9.65 -12.75 -18.89
N GLY A 190 9.05 -12.74 -17.71
CA GLY A 190 9.41 -11.88 -16.58
C GLY A 190 8.60 -10.59 -16.50
N GLY A 191 8.66 -9.93 -15.34
CA GLY A 191 7.85 -8.73 -15.05
C GLY A 191 6.41 -9.05 -14.68
N PHE A 192 5.61 -7.98 -14.51
CA PHE A 192 4.20 -8.05 -14.10
C PHE A 192 3.32 -7.19 -14.99
N THR A 193 2.10 -7.68 -15.26
CA THR A 193 1.03 -6.92 -15.91
C THR A 193 -0.03 -6.57 -14.88
N LEU A 194 -0.51 -5.32 -14.91
CA LEU A 194 -1.66 -4.88 -14.14
C LEU A 194 -2.95 -5.33 -14.83
N LEU A 195 -3.74 -6.14 -14.12
CA LEU A 195 -5.08 -6.58 -14.57
C LEU A 195 -6.19 -5.71 -13.99
N LYS A 196 -5.94 -5.06 -12.85
CA LYS A 196 -6.80 -4.06 -12.21
C LYS A 196 -5.94 -2.98 -11.60
N GLU A 197 -6.43 -1.74 -11.68
CA GLU A 197 -5.78 -0.56 -11.14
C GLU A 197 -6.76 0.23 -10.29
N ASN A 198 -6.38 0.57 -9.06
CA ASN A 198 -7.19 1.34 -8.13
C ASN A 198 -8.68 0.89 -8.09
N ASP A 199 -8.93 -0.42 -8.25
CA ASP A 199 -10.27 -0.96 -8.33
C ASP A 199 -10.95 -0.90 -6.96
N GLN A 200 -12.08 -0.20 -6.90
CA GLN A 200 -12.94 -0.04 -5.73
C GLN A 200 -14.37 -0.53 -5.98
N THR A 201 -14.58 -1.39 -6.98
CA THR A 201 -15.92 -1.84 -7.37
C THR A 201 -16.64 -2.58 -6.24
N HIS A 202 -15.90 -3.25 -5.36
CA HIS A 202 -16.44 -3.90 -4.16
C HIS A 202 -16.95 -2.91 -3.08
N LEU A 203 -16.58 -1.62 -3.17
CA LEU A 203 -17.00 -0.58 -2.22
C LEU A 203 -18.17 0.29 -2.73
N LYS A 204 -18.72 -0.03 -3.90
CA LYS A 204 -19.75 0.82 -4.53
C LYS A 204 -20.98 1.03 -3.65
N ASP A 205 -21.38 0.01 -2.89
CA ASP A 205 -22.57 0.06 -2.04
C ASP A 205 -22.32 0.85 -0.74
N LEU A 206 -21.07 0.98 -0.29
CA LEU A 206 -20.71 1.84 0.84
C LEU A 206 -20.73 3.34 0.50
N LYS A 207 -20.59 3.71 -0.78
CA LYS A 207 -20.62 5.11 -1.22
C LYS A 207 -22.03 5.70 -1.28
N GLN A 208 -23.07 4.91 -1.00
CA GLN A 208 -24.48 5.31 -1.02
C GLN A 208 -25.06 5.57 0.38
N ILE A 209 -24.25 5.44 1.43
CA ILE A 209 -24.59 5.76 2.82
C ILE A 209 -23.89 7.06 3.19
#